data_53fb1ee82e5b062d15ce40b410d4d8b3
#
_entry.id   53fb1ee82e5b062d15ce40b410d4d8b3
#
_cell.length_a   1.000
_cell.length_b   1.000
_cell.length_c   1.000
_cell.angle_alpha   90.00
_cell.angle_beta   90.00
_cell.angle_gamma   90.00
#
_symmetry.space_group_name_H-M   'P 1'
#
loop_
_entity.id
_entity.type
_entity.pdbx_description
1 polymer ?
#
loop_
_entity_poly.entity_id
_entity_poly.type
_entity_poly.pdbx_seq_one_letter_code
_entity_poly.pdbx_strand_id
1 'polypeptide(L)'
;MVDLVYGRGITDLIREFPFYLTFFRNIIDIKLFHKKRTLYGSADIINVCNLHCSHCYWWLNREDENNELSAEDWRTIVRNTFKKQRLIGVTLVGGEPTMRPDVIDVFCQEMPGRVCVVTNGTFPLKRFENLYFYWVSLDGTEKVHDSIRGEGSYQKTRDTIMEYISGPSRKGKPAWKDIWITMTINSLNYRTVTDLADEWKDKINKIGFQFHTPFVTGDPLWLPFGETRNEVVDCIISLKKKYPNYI
;
A
#
# COMPACT_ATOMS: atom_id res chain seq x y z
N MET A 1 10.47 -8.59 14.12
CA MET A 1 11.78 -7.99 13.78
C MET A 1 12.87 -9.05 13.58
N VAL A 2 12.74 -10.26 14.11
CA VAL A 2 13.73 -11.35 14.00
C VAL A 2 13.61 -12.12 12.66
N ASP A 3 12.45 -12.20 12.05
CA ASP A 3 12.23 -12.90 10.76
C ASP A 3 12.79 -12.16 9.53
N LEU A 4 13.33 -10.96 9.71
CA LEU A 4 13.92 -10.15 8.63
C LEU A 4 15.31 -10.64 8.19
N VAL A 5 15.96 -11.52 8.94
CA VAL A 5 17.37 -11.89 8.71
C VAL A 5 17.58 -13.34 8.24
N TYR A 6 16.61 -14.23 8.44
CA TYR A 6 16.76 -15.64 8.06
C TYR A 6 16.35 -15.87 6.60
N GLY A 7 17.32 -16.27 5.75
CA GLY A 7 17.11 -16.70 4.37
C GLY A 7 17.49 -15.67 3.29
N ARG A 8 18.16 -14.55 3.64
CA ARG A 8 18.61 -13.53 2.66
C ARG A 8 20.08 -13.74 2.28
N GLY A 9 20.36 -13.69 0.96
CA GLY A 9 21.72 -13.74 0.46
C GLY A 9 22.50 -12.45 0.76
N ILE A 10 23.85 -12.53 0.71
CA ILE A 10 24.76 -11.37 0.90
C ILE A 10 24.42 -10.21 -0.07
N THR A 11 23.96 -10.52 -1.27
CA THR A 11 23.51 -9.53 -2.25
C THR A 11 22.30 -8.72 -1.81
N ASP A 12 21.37 -9.32 -1.07
CA ASP A 12 20.20 -8.62 -0.52
C ASP A 12 20.62 -7.69 0.63
N LEU A 13 21.55 -8.11 1.45
CA LEU A 13 22.09 -7.32 2.54
C LEU A 13 22.82 -6.07 2.04
N ILE A 14 23.65 -6.21 0.99
CA ILE A 14 24.35 -5.08 0.35
C ILE A 14 23.34 -4.09 -0.25
N ARG A 15 22.30 -4.57 -0.90
CA ARG A 15 21.25 -3.72 -1.50
C ARG A 15 20.44 -2.95 -0.46
N GLU A 16 20.15 -3.59 0.68
CA GLU A 16 19.39 -2.98 1.77
C GLU A 16 20.26 -2.17 2.74
N PHE A 17 21.59 -2.23 2.60
CA PHE A 17 22.52 -1.51 3.47
C PHE A 17 22.23 -0.01 3.63
N PRO A 18 21.91 0.77 2.57
CA PRO A 18 21.55 2.18 2.71
C PRO A 18 20.27 2.39 3.54
N PHE A 19 19.31 1.45 3.47
CA PHE A 19 18.12 1.47 4.31
C PHE A 19 18.47 1.26 5.78
N TYR A 20 19.23 0.19 6.10
CA TYR A 20 19.64 -0.10 7.48
C TYR A 20 20.51 1.02 8.05
N LEU A 21 21.43 1.57 7.28
CA LEU A 21 22.25 2.70 7.70
C LEU A 21 21.37 3.91 8.07
N THR A 22 20.39 4.24 7.24
CA THR A 22 19.44 5.31 7.50
C THR A 22 18.60 5.03 8.74
N PHE A 23 18.10 3.80 8.88
CA PHE A 23 17.32 3.35 10.02
C PHE A 23 18.12 3.48 11.33
N PHE A 24 19.33 2.91 11.40
CA PHE A 24 20.18 2.98 12.60
C PHE A 24 20.56 4.41 12.97
N ARG A 25 20.89 5.26 11.99
CA ARG A 25 21.16 6.68 12.23
C ARG A 25 19.95 7.40 12.84
N ASN A 26 18.75 7.12 12.35
CA ASN A 26 17.53 7.69 12.94
C ASN A 26 17.30 7.18 14.37
N ILE A 27 17.51 5.88 14.65
CA ILE A 27 17.41 5.34 16.00
C ILE A 27 18.42 5.99 16.94
N ILE A 28 19.66 6.17 16.53
CA ILE A 28 20.70 6.87 17.30
C ILE A 28 20.26 8.32 17.58
N ASP A 29 19.81 9.05 16.57
CA ASP A 29 19.32 10.43 16.73
C ASP A 29 18.16 10.49 17.75
N ILE A 30 17.21 9.55 17.69
CA ILE A 30 16.06 9.51 18.60
C ILE A 30 16.47 9.09 20.02
N LYS A 31 17.24 8.00 20.16
CA LYS A 31 17.53 7.39 21.47
C LYS A 31 18.66 8.07 22.24
N LEU A 32 19.74 8.47 21.55
CA LEU A 32 20.90 9.08 22.21
C LEU A 32 20.88 10.61 22.18
N PHE A 33 20.37 11.20 21.09
CA PHE A 33 20.37 12.67 20.95
C PHE A 33 18.99 13.28 21.16
N HIS A 34 17.97 12.50 21.51
CA HIS A 34 16.58 12.93 21.75
C HIS A 34 15.98 13.82 20.64
N LYS A 35 16.45 13.63 19.39
CA LYS A 35 15.96 14.38 18.24
C LYS A 35 14.63 13.83 17.77
N LYS A 36 13.69 14.71 17.46
CA LYS A 36 12.46 14.35 16.75
C LYS A 36 12.80 13.99 15.31
N ARG A 37 12.38 12.81 14.82
CA ARG A 37 12.60 12.33 13.45
C ARG A 37 11.30 11.85 12.84
N THR A 38 11.02 12.33 11.63
CA THR A 38 9.97 11.75 10.79
C THR A 38 10.54 10.48 10.15
N LEU A 39 9.94 9.34 10.42
CA LEU A 39 10.43 8.06 9.89
C LEU A 39 9.70 7.64 8.63
N TYR A 40 8.44 8.02 8.50
CA TYR A 40 7.56 7.61 7.42
C TYR A 40 6.73 8.80 6.92
N GLY A 41 6.40 8.81 5.64
CA GLY A 41 5.57 9.83 5.03
C GLY A 41 4.61 9.26 4.00
N SER A 42 3.63 10.07 3.62
CA SER A 42 2.78 9.82 2.45
C SER A 42 2.80 11.03 1.53
N ALA A 43 2.52 10.81 0.26
CA ALA A 43 2.38 11.85 -0.74
C ALA A 43 1.17 11.56 -1.63
N ASP A 44 0.25 12.53 -1.68
CA ASP A 44 -0.86 12.55 -2.62
C ASP A 44 -0.31 13.10 -3.95
N ILE A 45 -0.02 12.18 -4.90
CA ILE A 45 0.70 12.54 -6.14
C ILE A 45 -0.21 12.89 -7.30
N ILE A 46 -1.52 12.73 -7.14
CA ILE A 46 -2.53 12.96 -8.16
C ILE A 46 -3.91 13.17 -7.53
N ASN A 47 -4.69 14.11 -8.08
CA ASN A 47 -6.08 14.35 -7.69
C ASN A 47 -7.10 13.51 -8.48
N VAL A 48 -6.71 12.99 -9.65
CA VAL A 48 -7.60 12.23 -10.52
C VAL A 48 -7.68 10.77 -10.13
N CYS A 49 -8.89 10.20 -10.13
CA CYS A 49 -9.12 8.77 -9.98
C CYS A 49 -10.16 8.29 -11.02
N ASN A 50 -9.96 7.12 -11.55
CA ASN A 50 -10.87 6.50 -12.51
C ASN A 50 -12.03 5.72 -11.85
N LEU A 51 -12.02 5.55 -10.52
CA LEU A 51 -13.11 4.93 -9.75
C LEU A 51 -13.76 5.95 -8.82
N HIS A 52 -15.01 5.69 -8.45
CA HIS A 52 -15.78 6.46 -7.47
C HIS A 52 -16.28 5.56 -6.34
N CYS A 53 -15.34 5.05 -5.55
CA CYS A 53 -15.63 4.09 -4.48
C CYS A 53 -16.49 4.71 -3.38
N SER A 54 -17.51 3.97 -2.92
CA SER A 54 -18.50 4.47 -1.94
C SER A 54 -17.93 4.86 -0.57
N HIS A 55 -16.78 4.29 -0.19
CA HIS A 55 -16.09 4.58 1.09
C HIS A 55 -14.95 5.61 0.94
N CYS A 56 -14.74 6.17 -0.25
CA CYS A 56 -13.57 7.00 -0.53
C CYS A 56 -13.78 8.44 -0.09
N TYR A 57 -12.94 8.90 0.85
CA TYR A 57 -12.95 10.30 1.32
C TYR A 57 -12.44 11.28 0.26
N TRP A 58 -11.70 10.81 -0.74
CA TRP A 58 -11.08 11.64 -1.77
C TRP A 58 -12.11 12.53 -2.48
N TRP A 59 -13.31 12.01 -2.72
CA TRP A 59 -14.39 12.73 -3.39
C TRP A 59 -15.03 13.83 -2.56
N LEU A 60 -14.80 13.86 -1.24
CA LEU A 60 -15.34 14.89 -0.35
C LEU A 60 -14.58 16.22 -0.44
N ASN A 61 -13.30 16.19 -0.84
CA ASN A 61 -12.39 17.34 -0.84
C ASN A 61 -11.58 17.44 -2.14
N ARG A 62 -12.17 17.04 -3.27
CA ARG A 62 -11.47 17.05 -4.55
C ARG A 62 -11.22 18.49 -5.00
N GLU A 63 -9.94 18.85 -5.18
CA GLU A 63 -9.52 20.11 -5.78
C GLU A 63 -9.50 20.02 -7.31
N ASP A 64 -9.28 21.16 -7.98
CA ASP A 64 -9.29 21.27 -9.44
C ASP A 64 -8.15 20.43 -10.06
N GLU A 65 -8.49 19.64 -11.08
CA GLU A 65 -7.57 18.72 -11.77
C GLU A 65 -6.41 19.44 -12.49
N ASN A 66 -6.50 20.76 -12.64
CA ASN A 66 -5.54 21.56 -13.44
C ASN A 66 -4.25 21.94 -12.68
N ASN A 67 -4.11 21.61 -11.40
CA ASN A 67 -2.96 22.02 -10.57
C ASN A 67 -2.04 20.86 -10.19
N GLU A 68 -1.89 19.85 -11.04
CA GLU A 68 -0.98 18.73 -10.77
C GLU A 68 0.49 19.17 -10.91
N LEU A 69 1.28 18.83 -9.90
CA LEU A 69 2.72 19.05 -9.93
C LEU A 69 3.40 18.21 -11.01
N SER A 70 4.38 18.79 -11.70
CA SER A 70 5.19 18.04 -12.67
C SER A 70 6.10 17.02 -11.98
N ALA A 71 6.61 16.05 -12.73
CA ALA A 71 7.58 15.08 -12.22
C ALA A 71 8.86 15.75 -11.68
N GLU A 72 9.29 16.88 -12.27
CA GLU A 72 10.47 17.62 -11.81
C GLU A 72 10.19 18.42 -10.52
N ASP A 73 8.99 18.97 -10.36
CA ASP A 73 8.57 19.57 -9.10
C ASP A 73 8.59 18.52 -7.97
N TRP A 74 8.05 17.31 -8.25
CA TRP A 74 8.12 16.20 -7.32
C TRP A 74 9.54 15.78 -7.01
N ARG A 75 10.46 15.76 -7.99
CA ARG A 75 11.88 15.47 -7.77
C ARG A 75 12.50 16.47 -6.80
N THR A 76 12.19 17.75 -6.97
CA THR A 76 12.65 18.82 -6.08
C THR A 76 12.11 18.66 -4.67
N ILE A 77 10.81 18.34 -4.53
CA ILE A 77 10.16 18.08 -3.25
C ILE A 77 10.78 16.87 -2.55
N VAL A 78 10.95 15.75 -3.27
CA VAL A 78 11.52 14.52 -2.70
C VAL A 78 12.92 14.76 -2.16
N ARG A 79 13.77 15.46 -2.90
CA ARG A 79 15.15 15.79 -2.48
C ARG A 79 15.20 16.69 -1.27
N ASN A 80 14.38 17.74 -1.26
CA ASN A 80 14.43 18.80 -0.24
C ASN A 80 13.67 18.46 1.03
N THR A 81 12.71 17.50 0.98
CA THR A 81 11.88 17.09 2.13
C THR A 81 12.15 15.65 2.52
N PHE A 82 11.65 14.68 1.79
CA PHE A 82 11.65 13.26 2.16
C PHE A 82 13.08 12.72 2.37
N LYS A 83 13.95 12.98 1.41
CA LYS A 83 15.35 12.52 1.45
C LYS A 83 16.17 13.27 2.51
N LYS A 84 16.00 14.60 2.61
CA LYS A 84 16.68 15.44 3.61
C LYS A 84 16.29 15.05 5.03
N GLN A 85 15.01 14.69 5.27
CA GLN A 85 14.54 14.18 6.56
C GLN A 85 14.94 12.71 6.83
N ARG A 86 15.55 12.05 5.85
CA ARG A 86 16.01 10.65 5.98
C ARG A 86 14.85 9.68 6.26
N LEU A 87 13.71 9.85 5.58
CA LEU A 87 12.59 8.92 5.71
C LEU A 87 13.03 7.50 5.35
N ILE A 88 12.54 6.53 6.11
CA ILE A 88 12.77 5.09 5.87
C ILE A 88 11.72 4.49 4.94
N GLY A 89 10.61 5.18 4.71
CA GLY A 89 9.56 4.77 3.78
C GLY A 89 8.64 5.93 3.40
N VAL A 90 8.06 5.82 2.22
CA VAL A 90 7.02 6.70 1.70
C VAL A 90 5.93 5.91 1.00
N THR A 91 4.68 6.26 1.26
CA THR A 91 3.51 5.75 0.55
C THR A 91 3.02 6.78 -0.45
N LEU A 92 2.91 6.39 -1.70
CA LEU A 92 2.27 7.19 -2.73
C LEU A 92 0.79 6.85 -2.78
N VAL A 93 -0.02 7.87 -2.65
CA VAL A 93 -1.49 7.83 -2.60
C VAL A 93 -2.06 8.98 -3.44
N GLY A 94 -3.33 9.30 -3.25
CA GLY A 94 -4.06 10.35 -3.95
C GLY A 94 -5.32 9.76 -4.58
N GLY A 95 -5.70 10.23 -5.76
CA GLY A 95 -6.74 9.58 -6.57
C GLY A 95 -6.31 8.17 -6.97
N GLU A 96 -5.78 7.99 -8.19
CA GLU A 96 -5.16 6.72 -8.60
C GLU A 96 -3.70 6.95 -9.00
N PRO A 97 -2.73 6.63 -8.13
CA PRO A 97 -1.31 6.92 -8.37
C PRO A 97 -0.72 6.28 -9.62
N THR A 98 -1.24 5.12 -10.07
CA THR A 98 -0.72 4.46 -11.28
C THR A 98 -0.99 5.22 -12.57
N MET A 99 -1.84 6.25 -12.54
CA MET A 99 -2.00 7.21 -13.63
C MET A 99 -0.82 8.18 -13.76
N ARG A 100 0.08 8.26 -12.76
CA ARG A 100 1.29 9.08 -12.75
C ARG A 100 2.58 8.23 -12.64
N PRO A 101 2.83 7.34 -13.60
CA PRO A 101 4.02 6.49 -13.58
C PRO A 101 5.33 7.29 -13.66
N ASP A 102 5.30 8.49 -14.21
CA ASP A 102 6.40 9.46 -14.24
C ASP A 102 6.81 9.89 -12.83
N VAL A 103 5.84 10.22 -11.99
CA VAL A 103 6.07 10.64 -10.59
C VAL A 103 6.50 9.45 -9.73
N ILE A 104 5.87 8.28 -9.88
CA ILE A 104 6.29 7.06 -9.18
C ILE A 104 7.75 6.75 -9.48
N ASP A 105 8.18 6.89 -10.74
CA ASP A 105 9.56 6.65 -11.15
C ASP A 105 10.54 7.62 -10.46
N VAL A 106 10.18 8.89 -10.38
CA VAL A 106 10.95 9.90 -9.62
C VAL A 106 11.17 9.47 -8.17
N PHE A 107 10.11 9.07 -7.46
CA PHE A 107 10.24 8.60 -6.08
C PHE A 107 11.12 7.34 -5.98
N CYS A 108 10.93 6.38 -6.89
CA CYS A 108 11.74 5.16 -6.93
C CYS A 108 13.23 5.42 -7.20
N GLN A 109 13.56 6.42 -8.03
CA GLN A 109 14.94 6.85 -8.29
C GLN A 109 15.56 7.54 -7.07
N GLU A 110 14.84 8.47 -6.45
CA GLU A 110 15.37 9.28 -5.34
C GLU A 110 15.36 8.54 -3.99
N MET A 111 14.45 7.58 -3.81
CA MET A 111 14.28 6.80 -2.57
C MET A 111 14.23 5.28 -2.84
N PRO A 112 15.31 4.69 -3.38
CA PRO A 112 15.30 3.31 -3.83
C PRO A 112 14.96 2.33 -2.71
N GLY A 113 13.99 1.43 -2.97
CA GLY A 113 13.54 0.39 -2.03
C GLY A 113 12.72 0.90 -0.84
N ARG A 114 12.27 2.16 -0.87
CA ARG A 114 11.52 2.81 0.23
C ARG A 114 10.13 3.27 -0.17
N VAL A 115 9.75 3.03 -1.42
CA VAL A 115 8.50 3.53 -2.01
C VAL A 115 7.50 2.41 -2.10
N CYS A 116 6.32 2.59 -1.52
CA CYS A 116 5.16 1.77 -1.82
C CYS A 116 4.07 2.62 -2.48
N VAL A 117 3.26 1.98 -3.32
CA VAL A 117 2.18 2.63 -4.05
C VAL A 117 0.87 1.96 -3.67
N VAL A 118 -0.08 2.74 -3.18
CA VAL A 118 -1.46 2.28 -2.97
C VAL A 118 -2.22 2.49 -4.27
N THR A 119 -2.87 1.45 -4.77
CA THR A 119 -3.59 1.51 -6.05
C THR A 119 -4.89 0.71 -5.99
N ASN A 120 -5.86 1.12 -6.79
CA ASN A 120 -7.07 0.33 -7.01
C ASN A 120 -6.81 -0.88 -7.95
N GLY A 121 -5.65 -0.92 -8.62
CA GLY A 121 -5.23 -2.04 -9.44
C GLY A 121 -5.97 -2.20 -10.78
N THR A 122 -6.76 -1.22 -11.20
CA THR A 122 -7.52 -1.31 -12.48
C THR A 122 -6.70 -0.89 -13.71
N PHE A 123 -5.49 -0.35 -13.49
CA PHE A 123 -4.52 -0.08 -14.54
C PHE A 123 -3.35 -1.08 -14.47
N PRO A 124 -2.69 -1.37 -15.60
CA PRO A 124 -1.50 -2.23 -15.63
C PRO A 124 -0.42 -1.75 -14.65
N LEU A 125 0.09 -2.64 -13.82
CA LEU A 125 1.15 -2.32 -12.87
C LEU A 125 2.51 -2.31 -13.56
N LYS A 126 3.14 -1.13 -13.64
CA LYS A 126 4.49 -0.98 -14.18
C LYS A 126 5.54 -1.55 -13.22
N ARG A 127 6.59 -2.20 -13.77
CA ARG A 127 7.72 -2.74 -13.00
C ARG A 127 8.78 -1.67 -12.79
N PHE A 128 8.69 -0.91 -11.70
CA PHE A 128 9.73 0.04 -11.31
C PHE A 128 10.89 -0.69 -10.63
N GLU A 129 12.11 -0.41 -11.06
CA GLU A 129 13.30 -1.13 -10.58
C GLU A 129 13.50 -1.09 -9.08
N ASN A 130 13.20 0.05 -8.45
CA ASN A 130 13.45 0.34 -7.04
C ASN A 130 12.18 0.49 -6.21
N LEU A 131 11.01 0.09 -6.73
CA LEU A 131 9.78 0.03 -5.94
C LEU A 131 9.94 -1.00 -4.82
N TYR A 132 9.42 -0.71 -3.64
CA TYR A 132 9.40 -1.68 -2.55
C TYR A 132 8.27 -2.69 -2.74
N PHE A 133 7.00 -2.22 -2.87
CA PHE A 133 5.84 -3.04 -3.22
C PHE A 133 4.65 -2.18 -3.67
N TYR A 134 3.68 -2.83 -4.31
CA TYR A 134 2.34 -2.31 -4.53
C TYR A 134 1.40 -2.76 -3.42
N TRP A 135 0.61 -1.84 -2.91
CA TRP A 135 -0.50 -2.12 -2.01
C TRP A 135 -1.80 -2.01 -2.80
N VAL A 136 -2.28 -3.15 -3.28
CA VAL A 136 -3.47 -3.22 -4.14
C VAL A 136 -4.71 -3.36 -3.29
N SER A 137 -5.69 -2.51 -3.56
CA SER A 137 -6.93 -2.46 -2.80
C SER A 137 -7.92 -3.51 -3.29
N LEU A 138 -8.31 -4.46 -2.42
CA LEU A 138 -9.36 -5.45 -2.67
C LEU A 138 -10.27 -5.54 -1.43
N ASP A 139 -11.56 -5.27 -1.61
CA ASP A 139 -12.49 -5.11 -0.49
C ASP A 139 -13.46 -6.30 -0.31
N GLY A 140 -13.02 -7.50 -0.62
CA GLY A 140 -13.77 -8.74 -0.43
C GLY A 140 -13.87 -9.58 -1.69
N THR A 141 -14.86 -10.47 -1.75
CA THR A 141 -15.19 -11.24 -2.94
C THR A 141 -15.70 -10.35 -4.06
N GLU A 142 -15.70 -10.82 -5.31
CA GLU A 142 -16.06 -10.05 -6.51
C GLU A 142 -17.31 -9.21 -6.34
N LYS A 143 -18.44 -9.84 -5.99
CA LYS A 143 -19.73 -9.16 -5.82
C LYS A 143 -19.67 -8.03 -4.76
N VAL A 144 -18.99 -8.28 -3.65
CA VAL A 144 -18.87 -7.31 -2.55
C VAL A 144 -17.91 -6.18 -2.92
N HIS A 145 -16.77 -6.51 -3.51
CA HIS A 145 -15.83 -5.52 -4.00
C HIS A 145 -16.48 -4.57 -5.02
N ASP A 146 -17.18 -5.13 -6.02
CA ASP A 146 -17.83 -4.36 -7.06
C ASP A 146 -18.95 -3.46 -6.51
N SER A 147 -19.68 -3.89 -5.49
CA SER A 147 -20.67 -3.03 -4.81
C SER A 147 -20.07 -1.81 -4.11
N ILE A 148 -18.77 -1.86 -3.76
CA ILE A 148 -18.05 -0.78 -3.08
C ILE A 148 -17.29 0.09 -4.08
N ARG A 149 -16.61 -0.53 -5.07
CA ARG A 149 -15.67 0.14 -5.97
C ARG A 149 -16.17 0.36 -7.39
N GLY A 150 -17.29 -0.25 -7.75
CA GLY A 150 -17.91 -0.18 -9.07
C GLY A 150 -17.83 -1.50 -9.83
N GLU A 151 -18.84 -1.74 -10.64
CA GLU A 151 -19.03 -2.98 -11.41
C GLU A 151 -17.82 -3.31 -12.29
N GLY A 152 -17.37 -4.56 -12.24
CA GLY A 152 -16.23 -5.09 -13.00
C GLY A 152 -14.86 -4.63 -12.51
N SER A 153 -14.80 -3.87 -11.41
CA SER A 153 -13.52 -3.43 -10.84
C SER A 153 -12.72 -4.59 -10.25
N TYR A 154 -13.38 -5.57 -9.62
CA TYR A 154 -12.72 -6.76 -9.08
C TYR A 154 -11.98 -7.53 -10.18
N GLN A 155 -12.66 -7.85 -11.28
CA GLN A 155 -12.07 -8.65 -12.35
C GLN A 155 -10.86 -7.92 -12.97
N LYS A 156 -10.96 -6.61 -13.22
CA LYS A 156 -9.83 -5.80 -13.71
C LYS A 156 -8.64 -5.83 -12.76
N THR A 157 -8.88 -5.62 -11.47
CA THR A 157 -7.84 -5.65 -10.43
C THR A 157 -7.20 -7.02 -10.34
N ARG A 158 -8.02 -8.09 -10.34
CA ARG A 158 -7.55 -9.47 -10.32
C ARG A 158 -6.66 -9.79 -11.53
N ASP A 159 -7.11 -9.46 -12.73
CA ASP A 159 -6.35 -9.70 -13.95
C ASP A 159 -5.02 -8.95 -13.97
N THR A 160 -5.02 -7.70 -13.54
CA THR A 160 -3.82 -6.89 -13.38
C THR A 160 -2.82 -7.51 -12.40
N ILE A 161 -3.29 -8.00 -11.25
CA ILE A 161 -2.42 -8.69 -10.28
C ILE A 161 -1.86 -9.98 -10.91
N MET A 162 -2.72 -10.80 -11.54
CA MET A 162 -2.31 -12.06 -12.14
C MET A 162 -1.30 -11.86 -13.28
N GLU A 163 -1.51 -10.87 -14.13
CA GLU A 163 -0.54 -10.47 -15.16
C GLU A 163 0.80 -10.05 -14.54
N TYR A 164 0.77 -9.21 -13.50
CA TYR A 164 1.99 -8.78 -12.83
C TYR A 164 2.76 -9.95 -12.22
N ILE A 165 2.11 -10.84 -11.48
CA ILE A 165 2.79 -11.95 -10.79
C ILE A 165 3.28 -13.05 -11.73
N SER A 166 2.66 -13.22 -12.91
CA SER A 166 3.11 -14.16 -13.94
C SER A 166 4.35 -13.68 -14.70
N GLY A 167 4.69 -12.42 -14.59
CA GLY A 167 5.83 -11.84 -15.29
C GLY A 167 7.17 -12.12 -14.60
N PRO A 168 8.28 -11.62 -15.18
CA PRO A 168 9.65 -11.95 -14.75
C PRO A 168 9.93 -11.46 -13.32
N SER A 169 10.81 -12.20 -12.63
CA SER A 169 11.39 -11.77 -11.37
C SER A 169 12.17 -10.47 -11.51
N ARG A 170 12.12 -9.63 -10.48
CA ARG A 170 12.86 -8.37 -10.42
C ARG A 170 14.04 -8.50 -9.45
N LYS A 171 15.27 -8.36 -9.94
CA LYS A 171 16.50 -8.49 -9.13
C LYS A 171 16.52 -9.79 -8.31
N GLY A 172 16.09 -10.92 -8.89
CA GLY A 172 16.02 -12.21 -8.21
C GLY A 172 14.82 -12.38 -7.26
N LYS A 173 14.01 -11.36 -7.06
CA LYS A 173 12.81 -11.40 -6.24
C LYS A 173 11.60 -11.79 -7.12
N PRO A 174 10.91 -12.89 -6.84
CA PRO A 174 9.70 -13.26 -7.56
C PRO A 174 8.66 -12.14 -7.55
N ALA A 175 7.94 -11.96 -8.66
CA ALA A 175 7.02 -10.83 -8.84
C ALA A 175 5.89 -10.78 -7.79
N TRP A 176 5.39 -11.95 -7.34
CA TRP A 176 4.35 -12.01 -6.31
C TRP A 176 4.77 -11.37 -4.97
N LYS A 177 6.07 -11.29 -4.68
CA LYS A 177 6.60 -10.61 -3.48
C LYS A 177 6.45 -9.08 -3.52
N ASP A 178 6.18 -8.53 -4.69
CA ASP A 178 5.96 -7.09 -4.84
C ASP A 178 4.48 -6.72 -4.64
N ILE A 179 3.57 -7.69 -4.52
CA ILE A 179 2.14 -7.44 -4.36
C ILE A 179 1.72 -7.70 -2.91
N TRP A 180 1.13 -6.68 -2.31
CA TRP A 180 0.40 -6.75 -1.06
C TRP A 180 -1.05 -6.35 -1.35
N ILE A 181 -2.01 -6.99 -0.70
CA ILE A 181 -3.42 -6.59 -0.75
C ILE A 181 -3.78 -5.83 0.52
N THR A 182 -4.63 -4.83 0.39
CA THR A 182 -5.29 -4.17 1.53
C THR A 182 -6.80 -4.22 1.36
N MET A 183 -7.49 -4.56 2.45
CA MET A 183 -8.94 -4.52 2.54
C MET A 183 -9.36 -3.44 3.53
N THR A 184 -10.21 -2.51 3.08
CA THR A 184 -10.86 -1.54 3.97
C THR A 184 -12.18 -2.11 4.46
N ILE A 185 -12.16 -2.65 5.68
CA ILE A 185 -13.29 -3.32 6.30
C ILE A 185 -14.38 -2.30 6.66
N ASN A 186 -15.60 -2.57 6.22
CA ASN A 186 -16.77 -1.75 6.45
C ASN A 186 -18.03 -2.61 6.67
N SER A 187 -19.20 -2.00 6.82
CA SER A 187 -20.48 -2.69 7.07
C SER A 187 -20.92 -3.65 5.95
N LEU A 188 -20.43 -3.47 4.72
CA LEU A 188 -20.80 -4.30 3.57
C LEU A 188 -19.91 -5.55 3.43
N ASN A 189 -18.64 -5.45 3.84
CA ASN A 189 -17.65 -6.47 3.48
C ASN A 189 -17.04 -7.25 4.67
N TYR A 190 -17.32 -6.88 5.91
CA TYR A 190 -16.68 -7.47 7.09
C TYR A 190 -16.79 -9.01 7.17
N ARG A 191 -17.82 -9.58 6.57
CA ARG A 191 -18.05 -11.04 6.53
C ARG A 191 -17.17 -11.77 5.51
N THR A 192 -16.55 -11.06 4.58
CA THR A 192 -15.73 -11.66 3.50
C THR A 192 -14.22 -11.63 3.79
N VAL A 193 -13.82 -11.28 5.00
CA VAL A 193 -12.40 -11.22 5.43
C VAL A 193 -11.67 -12.54 5.22
N THR A 194 -12.31 -13.64 5.64
CA THR A 194 -11.74 -14.99 5.49
C THR A 194 -11.67 -15.43 4.03
N ASP A 195 -12.75 -15.19 3.28
CA ASP A 195 -12.81 -15.57 1.87
C ASP A 195 -11.73 -14.89 1.04
N LEU A 196 -11.55 -13.59 1.25
CA LEU A 196 -10.47 -12.84 0.59
C LEU A 196 -9.09 -13.36 0.99
N ALA A 197 -8.86 -13.61 2.28
CA ALA A 197 -7.57 -14.13 2.75
C ALA A 197 -7.26 -15.50 2.16
N ASP A 198 -8.23 -16.42 2.14
CA ASP A 198 -8.07 -17.78 1.61
C ASP A 198 -7.92 -17.79 0.09
N GLU A 199 -8.57 -16.88 -0.63
CA GLU A 199 -8.42 -16.76 -2.10
C GLU A 199 -6.99 -16.33 -2.51
N TRP A 200 -6.36 -15.44 -1.76
CA TRP A 200 -5.11 -14.82 -2.18
C TRP A 200 -3.84 -15.30 -1.47
N LYS A 201 -3.95 -16.12 -0.41
CA LYS A 201 -2.84 -16.54 0.48
C LYS A 201 -1.61 -17.13 -0.22
N ASP A 202 -1.81 -17.84 -1.35
CA ASP A 202 -0.72 -18.51 -2.07
C ASP A 202 -0.29 -17.76 -3.35
N LYS A 203 -0.87 -16.58 -3.60
CA LYS A 203 -0.67 -15.83 -4.84
C LYS A 203 0.14 -14.54 -4.66
N ILE A 204 0.12 -13.96 -3.46
CA ILE A 204 0.74 -12.67 -3.16
C ILE A 204 1.57 -12.73 -1.89
N ASN A 205 2.30 -11.66 -1.61
CA ASN A 205 3.21 -11.63 -0.46
C ASN A 205 2.48 -11.47 0.87
N LYS A 206 1.58 -10.49 0.97
CA LYS A 206 0.88 -10.16 2.23
C LYS A 206 -0.52 -9.61 1.99
N ILE A 207 -1.37 -9.78 2.99
CA ILE A 207 -2.65 -9.08 3.07
C ILE A 207 -2.70 -8.27 4.37
N GLY A 208 -3.19 -7.03 4.28
CA GLY A 208 -3.45 -6.15 5.41
C GLY A 208 -4.93 -5.79 5.50
N PHE A 209 -5.39 -5.58 6.72
CA PHE A 209 -6.75 -5.20 7.01
C PHE A 209 -6.77 -3.87 7.76
N GLN A 210 -7.63 -2.95 7.34
CA GLN A 210 -7.88 -1.70 8.05
C GLN A 210 -9.39 -1.48 8.14
N PHE A 211 -9.86 -0.91 9.23
CA PHE A 211 -11.27 -0.54 9.34
C PHE A 211 -11.52 0.80 8.66
N HIS A 212 -12.66 0.89 7.97
CA HIS A 212 -13.14 2.15 7.43
C HIS A 212 -13.30 3.18 8.55
N THR A 213 -12.76 4.38 8.30
CA THR A 213 -12.93 5.54 9.17
C THR A 213 -14.01 6.43 8.57
N PRO A 214 -15.12 6.71 9.29
CA PRO A 214 -16.17 7.57 8.79
C PRO A 214 -15.66 9.02 8.69
N PHE A 215 -15.92 9.67 7.58
CA PHE A 215 -15.60 11.09 7.36
C PHE A 215 -16.82 12.00 7.49
N VAL A 216 -18.03 11.40 7.55
CA VAL A 216 -19.29 12.10 7.74
C VAL A 216 -20.09 11.47 8.86
N THR A 217 -20.90 12.28 9.56
CA THR A 217 -21.80 11.76 10.60
C THR A 217 -22.86 10.87 9.96
N GLY A 218 -23.08 9.68 10.54
CA GLY A 218 -24.08 8.73 10.03
C GLY A 218 -23.63 7.96 8.78
N ASP A 219 -22.31 7.86 8.55
CA ASP A 219 -21.77 7.09 7.45
C ASP A 219 -22.28 5.63 7.49
N PRO A 220 -23.03 5.17 6.48
CA PRO A 220 -23.64 3.83 6.48
C PRO A 220 -22.60 2.71 6.33
N LEU A 221 -21.39 3.04 5.88
CA LEU A 221 -20.30 2.08 5.74
C LEU A 221 -19.51 1.90 7.04
N TRP A 222 -19.71 2.76 8.02
CA TRP A 222 -19.04 2.60 9.29
C TRP A 222 -19.50 1.33 10.02
N LEU A 223 -18.53 0.50 10.38
CA LEU A 223 -18.74 -0.62 11.30
C LEU A 223 -18.45 -0.12 12.73
N PRO A 224 -19.45 0.16 13.55
CA PRO A 224 -19.26 0.77 14.85
C PRO A 224 -18.50 -0.15 15.80
N PHE A 225 -17.92 0.46 16.85
CA PHE A 225 -17.32 -0.30 17.94
C PHE A 225 -18.41 -1.14 18.62
N GLY A 226 -18.11 -2.39 18.97
CA GLY A 226 -19.02 -3.33 19.57
C GLY A 226 -18.70 -4.78 19.22
N GLU A 227 -19.65 -5.67 19.51
CA GLU A 227 -19.48 -7.11 19.38
C GLU A 227 -19.06 -7.55 17.97
N THR A 228 -19.80 -7.11 16.95
CA THR A 228 -19.50 -7.46 15.54
C THR A 228 -18.08 -7.04 15.12
N ARG A 229 -17.63 -5.84 15.52
CA ARG A 229 -16.28 -5.39 15.20
C ARG A 229 -15.22 -6.22 15.93
N ASN A 230 -15.50 -6.61 17.18
CA ASN A 230 -14.61 -7.48 17.96
C ASN A 230 -14.51 -8.87 17.34
N GLU A 231 -15.62 -9.45 16.88
CA GLU A 231 -15.63 -10.73 16.15
C GLU A 231 -14.74 -10.68 14.89
N VAL A 232 -14.78 -9.56 14.14
CA VAL A 232 -13.91 -9.37 12.98
C VAL A 232 -12.44 -9.29 13.38
N VAL A 233 -12.11 -8.61 14.48
CA VAL A 233 -10.75 -8.55 15.03
C VAL A 233 -10.28 -9.95 15.44
N ASP A 234 -11.11 -10.72 16.13
CA ASP A 234 -10.79 -12.10 16.55
C ASP A 234 -10.60 -13.03 15.33
N CYS A 235 -11.40 -12.85 14.30
CA CYS A 235 -11.23 -13.53 13.02
C CYS A 235 -9.86 -13.21 12.39
N ILE A 236 -9.46 -11.95 12.31
CA ILE A 236 -8.16 -11.53 11.77
C ILE A 236 -7.01 -12.10 12.63
N ILE A 237 -7.14 -12.08 13.95
CA ILE A 237 -6.14 -12.68 14.86
C ILE A 237 -6.03 -14.19 14.60
N SER A 238 -7.13 -14.88 14.38
CA SER A 238 -7.16 -16.30 14.06
C SER A 238 -6.51 -16.59 12.71
N LEU A 239 -6.81 -15.79 11.70
CA LEU A 239 -6.15 -15.85 10.39
C LEU A 239 -4.64 -15.59 10.51
N LYS A 240 -4.22 -14.60 11.34
CA LYS A 240 -2.81 -14.32 11.61
C LYS A 240 -2.09 -15.51 12.25
N LYS A 241 -2.74 -16.23 13.16
CA LYS A 241 -2.20 -17.46 13.76
C LYS A 241 -2.07 -18.59 12.72
N LYS A 242 -3.07 -18.72 11.84
CA LYS A 242 -3.10 -19.72 10.76
C LYS A 242 -2.07 -19.42 9.66
N TYR A 243 -1.87 -18.14 9.32
CA TYR A 243 -1.01 -17.67 8.23
C TYR A 243 -0.02 -16.59 8.70
N PRO A 244 0.95 -16.92 9.59
CA PRO A 244 1.75 -15.92 10.29
C PRO A 244 2.66 -15.06 9.39
N ASN A 245 3.03 -15.56 8.21
CA ASN A 245 3.90 -14.86 7.27
C ASN A 245 3.13 -14.10 6.18
N TYR A 246 1.82 -14.26 6.12
CA TYR A 246 0.98 -13.71 5.07
C TYR A 246 0.12 -12.54 5.58
N ILE A 247 -0.42 -12.61 6.79
CA ILE A 247 -1.20 -11.55 7.44
C ILE A 247 -0.33 -10.78 8.42
#